data_63c832ae18d062c73723e2d19e49b0e1
#
_entry.id   63c832ae18d062c73723e2d19e49b0e1
#
_cell.length_a   1.000
_cell.length_b   1.000
_cell.length_c   1.000
_cell.angle_alpha   90.00
_cell.angle_beta   90.00
_cell.angle_gamma   90.00
#
_symmetry.space_group_name_H-M   'P 1'
#
loop_
_entity.id
_entity.type
_entity.pdbx_description
1 polymer ?
#
loop_
_entity_poly.entity_id
_entity_poly.type
_entity_poly.pdbx_seq_one_letter_code
_entity_poly.pdbx_strand_id
1 'polypeptide(L)'
;MKKYILPLFIGLMSVSIAVSCSKDDSPSGGNSAEKLDPVAIQKTNKTKIYMHYMPWFESKESSGDGQWGYHWKMANKNPDVITNGKREIASHYYPLIGPYHSGDKEVIENHLLLMKYAGIDGILIDWYGTFDVNDYRMIKENTDQLIEMLDDVGLEYAIVYEDRFLSNVVNAGKAPTIISAAKTDFAYLQKYYFSQPNYIKINDKPLLLNFGPITLQTPAQWTNAFSNLTVKPTFLTLWFESGDAGANASGEYSWVYQNNSHISNFYANNLPNLQVGMGSAYPGFNDYYAQGGGGDAIGWTIDHNNGATLDETLSMAQNANLKYLQLITWNDFGEGTMFEPTLEFQYSYIEKVKTFAGVQNSGNQFPQISKLYNLRIKYKGNGSVQNKLDQAFNYFVSMQAEKAVQLLNEIE
;
A
#
# COMPACT_ATOMS: atom_id res chain seq x y z
N MET A 1 6.07 -3.92 76.92
CA MET A 1 5.33 -2.91 77.70
C MET A 1 4.57 -2.01 76.75
N LYS A 2 3.30 -2.18 76.79
CA LYS A 2 2.11 -1.29 76.68
C LYS A 2 2.43 0.20 76.43
N LYS A 3 1.80 0.79 75.42
CA LYS A 3 0.65 1.72 75.62
C LYS A 3 -0.04 2.07 74.30
N TYR A 4 -1.33 1.82 74.24
CA TYR A 4 -2.34 2.33 73.31
C TYR A 4 -2.61 3.78 73.60
N ILE A 5 -2.95 4.60 72.56
CA ILE A 5 -3.92 5.70 72.65
C ILE A 5 -4.57 5.92 71.29
N LEU A 6 -5.87 5.77 71.20
CA LEU A 6 -6.87 6.13 70.17
C LEU A 6 -7.74 7.23 70.83
N PRO A 7 -8.67 7.87 70.14
CA PRO A 7 -8.68 8.81 68.98
C PRO A 7 -9.31 10.17 69.36
N LEU A 8 -9.33 11.09 68.45
CA LEU A 8 -10.28 12.20 68.56
C LEU A 8 -10.83 12.59 67.17
N PHE A 9 -12.13 12.34 66.99
CA PHE A 9 -12.92 12.84 65.89
C PHE A 9 -13.21 14.35 66.10
N ILE A 10 -12.89 15.16 65.09
CA ILE A 10 -13.45 16.53 64.95
C ILE A 10 -14.07 16.64 63.57
N GLY A 11 -15.39 16.70 63.53
CA GLY A 11 -16.17 17.01 62.33
C GLY A 11 -16.00 18.49 61.95
N LEU A 12 -15.72 18.74 60.71
CA LEU A 12 -15.82 20.06 60.12
C LEU A 12 -16.91 20.06 59.05
N MET A 13 -17.90 20.89 59.33
CA MET A 13 -19.05 21.19 58.49
C MET A 13 -18.58 22.03 57.29
N SER A 14 -18.68 21.50 56.07
CA SER A 14 -18.37 22.25 54.84
C SER A 14 -19.59 23.06 54.38
N VAL A 15 -19.44 24.35 54.38
CA VAL A 15 -20.38 25.30 53.76
C VAL A 15 -20.11 25.32 52.26
N SER A 16 -21.06 24.85 51.47
CA SER A 16 -21.05 24.94 50.01
C SER A 16 -21.40 26.37 49.57
N ILE A 17 -20.42 27.09 49.06
CA ILE A 17 -20.66 28.35 48.35
C ILE A 17 -20.87 28.00 46.88
N ALA A 18 -22.07 28.14 46.39
CA ALA A 18 -22.39 28.07 44.96
C ALA A 18 -21.85 29.34 44.28
N VAL A 19 -20.76 29.21 43.55
CA VAL A 19 -20.31 30.23 42.60
C VAL A 19 -21.01 29.97 41.28
N SER A 20 -21.97 30.82 40.94
CA SER A 20 -22.54 30.88 39.59
C SER A 20 -21.48 31.46 38.65
N CYS A 21 -20.87 30.61 37.84
CA CYS A 21 -20.11 31.07 36.67
C CYS A 21 -21.07 31.27 35.51
N SER A 22 -21.16 32.53 35.06
CA SER A 22 -21.77 32.93 33.82
C SER A 22 -21.13 32.12 32.65
N LYS A 23 -21.98 31.53 31.81
CA LYS A 23 -21.57 30.97 30.53
C LYS A 23 -21.09 32.13 29.65
N ASP A 24 -19.79 32.17 29.39
CA ASP A 24 -19.27 32.79 28.19
C ASP A 24 -19.52 31.82 27.03
N ASP A 25 -20.48 32.13 26.20
CA ASP A 25 -20.73 31.49 24.91
C ASP A 25 -19.61 31.89 23.96
N SER A 26 -18.50 31.18 24.01
CA SER A 26 -17.53 31.14 22.92
C SER A 26 -17.95 30.05 21.96
N PRO A 27 -18.19 30.34 20.66
CA PRO A 27 -18.51 29.32 19.67
C PRO A 27 -17.21 28.65 19.18
N SER A 28 -16.72 27.65 19.91
CA SER A 28 -15.66 26.79 19.47
C SER A 28 -15.88 25.33 19.92
N GLY A 29 -16.86 24.72 19.33
CA GLY A 29 -17.17 23.31 19.52
C GLY A 29 -17.49 22.64 18.20
N GLY A 30 -16.56 22.64 17.26
CA GLY A 30 -16.59 21.65 16.20
C GLY A 30 -16.30 20.31 16.86
N ASN A 31 -17.30 19.44 17.03
CA ASN A 31 -17.06 18.07 17.44
C ASN A 31 -16.03 17.46 16.48
N SER A 32 -14.91 16.95 17.00
CA SER A 32 -13.99 16.13 16.23
C SER A 32 -14.76 14.94 15.66
N ALA A 33 -14.37 14.47 14.48
CA ALA A 33 -14.96 13.28 13.89
C ALA A 33 -14.86 12.09 14.87
N GLU A 34 -15.95 11.32 14.97
CA GLU A 34 -15.96 10.10 15.77
C GLU A 34 -15.12 9.03 15.08
N LYS A 35 -14.08 8.54 15.75
CA LYS A 35 -13.29 7.41 15.26
C LYS A 35 -14.12 6.13 15.40
N LEU A 36 -14.25 5.39 14.29
CA LEU A 36 -14.94 4.11 14.23
C LEU A 36 -13.94 3.00 13.91
N ASP A 37 -14.12 1.84 14.54
CA ASP A 37 -13.26 0.69 14.26
C ASP A 37 -13.48 0.18 12.83
N PRO A 38 -12.41 -0.27 12.15
CA PRO A 38 -12.53 -0.83 10.83
C PRO A 38 -13.29 -2.15 10.83
N VAL A 39 -14.25 -2.26 9.93
CA VAL A 39 -15.02 -3.50 9.71
C VAL A 39 -14.52 -4.17 8.44
N ALA A 40 -14.18 -5.46 8.54
CA ALA A 40 -13.72 -6.25 7.40
C ALA A 40 -14.84 -6.42 6.37
N ILE A 41 -14.49 -6.31 5.09
CA ILE A 41 -15.46 -6.57 4.02
C ILE A 41 -15.77 -8.06 3.96
N GLN A 42 -17.06 -8.40 3.76
CA GLN A 42 -17.49 -9.78 3.62
C GLN A 42 -17.30 -10.25 2.19
N LYS A 43 -16.57 -11.34 2.00
CA LYS A 43 -16.29 -11.96 0.69
C LYS A 43 -16.41 -13.49 0.73
N THR A 44 -16.73 -14.09 -0.41
CA THR A 44 -16.90 -15.54 -0.52
C THR A 44 -15.62 -16.26 -0.96
N ASN A 45 -14.79 -15.62 -1.75
CA ASN A 45 -13.49 -16.18 -2.14
C ASN A 45 -12.57 -16.27 -0.93
N LYS A 46 -11.95 -17.44 -0.73
CA LYS A 46 -11.04 -17.73 0.40
C LYS A 46 -9.58 -17.40 0.12
N THR A 47 -9.24 -17.15 -1.14
CA THR A 47 -7.91 -16.69 -1.53
C THR A 47 -7.62 -15.37 -0.83
N LYS A 48 -6.45 -15.29 -0.19
CA LYS A 48 -5.92 -14.00 0.28
C LYS A 48 -5.42 -13.22 -0.92
N ILE A 49 -5.97 -12.03 -1.11
CA ILE A 49 -5.71 -11.16 -2.27
C ILE A 49 -4.90 -9.96 -1.79
N TYR A 50 -3.70 -9.81 -2.30
CA TYR A 50 -2.80 -8.72 -1.97
C TYR A 50 -2.50 -7.86 -3.18
N MET A 51 -2.49 -6.55 -3.01
CA MET A 51 -2.17 -5.59 -4.08
C MET A 51 -0.72 -5.14 -3.98
N HIS A 52 0.05 -5.35 -5.04
CA HIS A 52 1.41 -4.81 -5.13
C HIS A 52 1.36 -3.29 -5.32
N TYR A 53 2.06 -2.52 -4.48
CA TYR A 53 1.93 -1.06 -4.41
C TYR A 53 3.28 -0.38 -4.53
N MET A 54 3.35 0.64 -5.39
CA MET A 54 4.53 1.47 -5.64
C MET A 54 4.42 2.82 -4.92
N PRO A 55 5.16 3.07 -3.81
CA PRO A 55 5.10 4.33 -3.06
C PRO A 55 6.08 5.40 -3.57
N TRP A 56 6.40 5.41 -4.85
CA TRP A 56 7.51 6.17 -5.45
C TRP A 56 7.12 7.45 -6.19
N PHE A 57 5.84 7.82 -6.22
CA PHE A 57 5.40 9.01 -6.93
C PHE A 57 5.58 10.27 -6.09
N GLU A 58 6.06 11.34 -6.73
CA GLU A 58 6.28 12.63 -6.10
C GLU A 58 5.74 13.75 -6.98
N SER A 59 4.87 14.60 -6.41
CA SER A 59 4.39 15.80 -7.06
C SER A 59 5.26 17.00 -6.72
N LYS A 60 5.23 18.01 -7.57
CA LYS A 60 6.01 19.25 -7.38
C LYS A 60 5.61 19.99 -6.10
N GLU A 61 4.33 19.92 -5.73
CA GLU A 61 3.77 20.60 -4.57
C GLU A 61 4.18 19.96 -3.26
N SER A 62 4.41 18.64 -3.26
CA SER A 62 4.73 17.85 -2.05
C SER A 62 6.19 17.43 -1.99
N SER A 63 6.96 17.64 -3.06
CA SER A 63 8.39 17.33 -3.09
C SER A 63 9.22 18.30 -2.24
N GLY A 64 10.29 17.79 -1.64
CA GLY A 64 11.20 18.61 -0.84
C GLY A 64 12.00 19.63 -1.65
N ASP A 65 12.17 19.42 -2.95
CA ASP A 65 12.95 20.27 -3.88
C ASP A 65 12.09 21.07 -4.87
N GLY A 66 10.76 20.94 -4.80
CA GLY A 66 9.83 21.61 -5.70
C GLY A 66 9.87 21.08 -7.14
N GLN A 67 10.25 19.81 -7.33
CA GLN A 67 10.31 19.15 -8.63
C GLN A 67 9.35 17.96 -8.69
N TRP A 68 8.97 17.58 -9.92
CA TRP A 68 8.27 16.32 -10.14
C TRP A 68 9.23 15.13 -9.99
N GLY A 69 8.81 14.07 -9.32
CA GLY A 69 9.56 12.84 -9.17
C GLY A 69 9.79 12.09 -10.48
N TYR A 70 10.81 11.24 -10.49
CA TYR A 70 11.23 10.50 -11.68
C TYR A 70 10.09 9.68 -12.30
N HIS A 71 9.28 9.01 -11.48
CA HIS A 71 8.24 8.08 -11.95
C HIS A 71 7.08 8.76 -12.69
N TRP A 72 6.85 10.09 -12.50
CA TRP A 72 5.91 10.84 -13.33
C TRP A 72 6.51 11.38 -14.61
N LYS A 73 7.81 11.65 -14.65
CA LYS A 73 8.44 12.36 -15.80
C LYS A 73 9.44 11.51 -16.59
N MET A 74 10.08 10.50 -15.97
CA MET A 74 11.29 9.89 -16.50
C MET A 74 12.28 10.98 -16.99
N ALA A 75 12.88 10.85 -18.19
CA ALA A 75 13.76 11.88 -18.73
C ALA A 75 13.07 12.82 -19.74
N ASN A 76 11.95 12.41 -20.35
CA ASN A 76 11.40 13.08 -21.53
C ASN A 76 10.05 13.77 -21.29
N LYS A 77 9.45 13.67 -20.09
CA LYS A 77 8.14 14.23 -19.79
C LYS A 77 8.22 15.38 -18.81
N ASN A 78 7.29 16.31 -18.95
CA ASN A 78 7.20 17.48 -18.07
C ASN A 78 5.74 17.67 -17.58
N PRO A 79 5.41 17.24 -16.35
CA PRO A 79 4.06 17.41 -15.85
C PRO A 79 3.61 18.86 -15.60
N ASP A 80 4.49 19.85 -15.73
CA ASP A 80 4.09 21.26 -15.76
C ASP A 80 3.39 21.64 -17.08
N VAL A 81 3.59 20.85 -18.14
CA VAL A 81 2.88 21.01 -19.42
C VAL A 81 1.49 20.39 -19.29
N ILE A 82 0.45 21.21 -19.52
CA ILE A 82 -0.94 20.77 -19.47
C ILE A 82 -1.57 20.92 -20.86
N THR A 83 -2.08 19.81 -21.39
CA THR A 83 -2.79 19.80 -22.68
C THR A 83 -4.17 19.18 -22.47
N ASN A 84 -5.22 19.91 -22.86
CA ASN A 84 -6.62 19.47 -22.67
C ASN A 84 -6.95 19.05 -21.22
N GLY A 85 -6.41 19.77 -20.25
CA GLY A 85 -6.64 19.52 -18.83
C GLY A 85 -5.84 18.35 -18.23
N LYS A 86 -4.97 17.69 -19.01
CA LYS A 86 -4.10 16.61 -18.55
C LYS A 86 -2.64 17.07 -18.50
N ARG A 87 -1.94 16.76 -17.41
CA ARG A 87 -0.49 16.93 -17.29
C ARG A 87 0.25 15.91 -18.16
N GLU A 88 1.38 16.30 -18.73
CA GLU A 88 2.23 15.36 -19.46
C GLU A 88 2.97 14.44 -18.49
N ILE A 89 2.72 13.15 -18.55
CA ILE A 89 3.33 12.13 -17.67
C ILE A 89 3.98 11.00 -18.47
N ALA A 90 4.91 10.28 -17.86
CA ALA A 90 5.59 9.13 -18.44
C ALA A 90 4.74 7.86 -18.28
N SER A 91 3.59 7.82 -18.95
CA SER A 91 2.68 6.70 -18.96
C SER A 91 1.79 6.71 -20.21
N HIS A 92 1.33 5.53 -20.61
CA HIS A 92 0.27 5.35 -21.60
C HIS A 92 -1.13 5.62 -21.04
N TYR A 93 -1.29 5.55 -19.71
CA TYR A 93 -2.57 5.64 -19.00
C TYR A 93 -2.54 6.79 -18.00
N TYR A 94 -3.71 7.40 -17.75
CA TYR A 94 -3.77 8.59 -16.91
C TYR A 94 -4.60 8.33 -15.64
N PRO A 95 -4.02 8.52 -14.43
CA PRO A 95 -4.75 8.31 -13.19
C PRO A 95 -6.04 9.13 -13.15
N LEU A 96 -7.13 8.55 -12.69
CA LEU A 96 -8.42 9.23 -12.58
C LEU A 96 -8.34 10.47 -11.67
N ILE A 97 -7.48 10.41 -10.64
CA ILE A 97 -7.23 11.51 -9.70
C ILE A 97 -6.13 12.48 -10.16
N GLY A 98 -5.55 12.24 -11.35
CA GLY A 98 -4.36 12.97 -11.84
C GLY A 98 -3.06 12.49 -11.18
N PRO A 99 -1.89 12.97 -11.63
CA PRO A 99 -0.61 12.67 -11.00
C PRO A 99 -0.52 13.28 -9.60
N TYR A 100 0.00 12.52 -8.65
CA TYR A 100 -0.05 12.76 -7.20
C TYR A 100 1.32 12.52 -6.54
N HIS A 101 1.39 12.83 -5.24
CA HIS A 101 2.44 12.38 -4.33
C HIS A 101 1.93 11.18 -3.52
N SER A 102 2.73 10.09 -3.49
CA SER A 102 2.33 8.83 -2.82
C SER A 102 2.15 8.96 -1.31
N GLY A 103 2.75 9.98 -0.69
CA GLY A 103 2.63 10.27 0.73
C GLY A 103 1.45 11.20 1.09
N ASP A 104 0.72 11.75 0.12
CA ASP A 104 -0.40 12.64 0.44
C ASP A 104 -1.55 11.84 1.09
N LYS A 105 -2.00 12.31 2.26
CA LYS A 105 -3.05 11.66 3.07
C LYS A 105 -4.29 11.35 2.24
N GLU A 106 -4.76 12.31 1.47
CA GLU A 106 -5.98 12.21 0.66
C GLU A 106 -5.85 11.14 -0.43
N VAL A 107 -4.65 10.98 -1.00
CA VAL A 107 -4.33 9.94 -1.98
C VAL A 107 -4.35 8.57 -1.32
N ILE A 108 -3.68 8.43 -0.17
CA ILE A 108 -3.65 7.17 0.60
C ILE A 108 -5.06 6.76 1.01
N GLU A 109 -5.88 7.68 1.56
CA GLU A 109 -7.29 7.42 1.90
C GLU A 109 -8.07 6.86 0.69
N ASN A 110 -7.96 7.52 -0.47
CA ASN A 110 -8.63 7.10 -1.68
C ASN A 110 -8.20 5.69 -2.12
N HIS A 111 -6.90 5.44 -2.17
CA HIS A 111 -6.35 4.15 -2.59
C HIS A 111 -6.78 3.01 -1.66
N LEU A 112 -6.62 3.18 -0.36
CA LEU A 112 -6.93 2.13 0.62
C LEU A 112 -8.43 1.84 0.70
N LEU A 113 -9.30 2.86 0.61
CA LEU A 113 -10.74 2.63 0.56
C LEU A 113 -11.16 1.90 -0.72
N LEU A 114 -10.62 2.28 -1.89
CA LEU A 114 -10.89 1.58 -3.15
C LEU A 114 -10.48 0.11 -3.06
N MET A 115 -9.28 -0.18 -2.53
CA MET A 115 -8.80 -1.54 -2.33
C MET A 115 -9.67 -2.32 -1.36
N LYS A 116 -10.03 -1.73 -0.21
CA LYS A 116 -10.93 -2.34 0.77
C LYS A 116 -12.26 -2.74 0.11
N TYR A 117 -12.91 -1.82 -0.59
CA TYR A 117 -14.21 -2.09 -1.23
C TYR A 117 -14.12 -3.03 -2.44
N ALA A 118 -12.93 -3.23 -3.00
CA ALA A 118 -12.65 -4.27 -3.99
C ALA A 118 -12.44 -5.66 -3.37
N GLY A 119 -12.39 -5.79 -2.03
CA GLY A 119 -12.18 -7.07 -1.36
C GLY A 119 -10.73 -7.52 -1.28
N ILE A 120 -9.79 -6.59 -1.40
CA ILE A 120 -8.36 -6.80 -1.20
C ILE A 120 -8.10 -6.93 0.30
N ASP A 121 -7.29 -7.92 0.72
CA ASP A 121 -6.96 -8.18 2.12
C ASP A 121 -5.82 -7.30 2.64
N GLY A 122 -4.91 -6.92 1.76
CA GLY A 122 -3.73 -6.12 2.13
C GLY A 122 -2.87 -5.73 0.95
N ILE A 123 -1.75 -5.10 1.23
CA ILE A 123 -0.82 -4.60 0.22
C ILE A 123 0.59 -5.18 0.38
N LEU A 124 1.27 -5.32 -0.74
CA LEU A 124 2.69 -5.68 -0.83
C LEU A 124 3.43 -4.43 -1.29
N ILE A 125 4.18 -3.80 -0.38
CA ILE A 125 4.76 -2.48 -0.61
C ILE A 125 6.16 -2.64 -1.16
N ASP A 126 6.41 -2.12 -2.36
CA ASP A 126 7.74 -2.05 -2.95
C ASP A 126 8.65 -1.11 -2.14
N TRP A 127 9.89 -1.54 -1.80
CA TRP A 127 10.71 -0.84 -0.83
C TRP A 127 12.21 -1.00 -1.07
N TYR A 128 12.93 0.12 -1.13
CA TYR A 128 14.34 0.19 -1.55
C TYR A 128 15.34 0.25 -0.39
N GLY A 129 14.87 0.21 0.86
CA GLY A 129 15.74 0.27 2.04
C GLY A 129 15.65 1.57 2.83
N THR A 130 16.58 1.71 3.78
CA THR A 130 16.58 2.81 4.75
C THR A 130 17.54 3.95 4.39
N PHE A 131 18.35 3.77 3.38
CA PHE A 131 19.46 4.70 3.09
C PHE A 131 18.98 5.89 2.26
N ASP A 132 19.55 7.05 2.56
CA ASP A 132 19.32 8.29 1.82
C ASP A 132 20.23 8.31 0.56
N VAL A 133 19.75 7.61 -0.48
CA VAL A 133 20.37 7.49 -1.80
C VAL A 133 19.25 7.61 -2.84
N ASN A 134 19.42 8.44 -3.85
CA ASN A 134 18.40 8.73 -4.84
C ASN A 134 17.04 9.09 -4.16
N ASP A 135 15.97 8.42 -4.53
CA ASP A 135 14.61 8.59 -4.01
C ASP A 135 14.24 7.61 -2.88
N TYR A 136 15.17 6.75 -2.42
CA TYR A 136 14.88 5.68 -1.43
C TYR A 136 14.33 6.22 -0.11
N ARG A 137 14.84 7.38 0.33
CA ARG A 137 14.36 8.04 1.53
C ARG A 137 12.90 8.47 1.38
N MET A 138 12.54 9.08 0.26
CA MET A 138 11.16 9.50 -0.04
C MET A 138 10.23 8.29 -0.12
N ILE A 139 10.64 7.21 -0.79
CA ILE A 139 9.91 5.94 -0.86
C ILE A 139 9.64 5.38 0.55
N LYS A 140 10.67 5.40 1.43
CA LYS A 140 10.51 4.98 2.83
C LYS A 140 9.54 5.87 3.59
N GLU A 141 9.65 7.19 3.47
CA GLU A 141 8.77 8.16 4.13
C GLU A 141 7.31 8.00 3.67
N ASN A 142 7.06 7.80 2.37
CA ASN A 142 5.75 7.49 1.82
C ASN A 142 5.23 6.15 2.35
N THR A 143 6.10 5.14 2.47
CA THR A 143 5.76 3.83 3.07
C THR A 143 5.33 3.98 4.52
N ASP A 144 6.04 4.77 5.32
CA ASP A 144 5.68 5.02 6.72
C ASP A 144 4.29 5.65 6.84
N GLN A 145 3.98 6.67 6.02
CA GLN A 145 2.66 7.32 6.00
C GLN A 145 1.55 6.36 5.55
N LEU A 146 1.81 5.51 4.56
CA LEU A 146 0.89 4.49 4.10
C LEU A 146 0.57 3.48 5.21
N ILE A 147 1.60 3.01 5.95
CA ILE A 147 1.47 2.05 7.04
C ILE A 147 0.63 2.62 8.20
N GLU A 148 0.80 3.90 8.54
CA GLU A 148 0.01 4.56 9.58
C GLU A 148 -1.50 4.49 9.30
N MET A 149 -1.92 4.56 8.03
CA MET A 149 -3.34 4.55 7.65
C MET A 149 -3.91 3.15 7.41
N LEU A 150 -3.06 2.15 7.16
CA LEU A 150 -3.51 0.78 6.89
C LEU A 150 -4.29 0.16 8.05
N ASP A 151 -3.86 0.41 9.28
CA ASP A 151 -4.56 -0.07 10.48
C ASP A 151 -5.94 0.58 10.62
N ASP A 152 -6.04 1.88 10.37
CA ASP A 152 -7.32 2.61 10.39
C ASP A 152 -8.31 2.08 9.36
N VAL A 153 -7.84 1.60 8.20
CA VAL A 153 -8.71 1.02 7.15
C VAL A 153 -8.98 -0.47 7.38
N GLY A 154 -8.14 -1.15 8.17
CA GLY A 154 -8.24 -2.58 8.46
C GLY A 154 -7.68 -3.45 7.32
N LEU A 155 -6.60 -3.03 6.70
CA LEU A 155 -5.85 -3.79 5.69
C LEU A 155 -4.51 -4.25 6.26
N GLU A 156 -4.07 -5.43 5.80
CA GLU A 156 -2.76 -6.01 6.13
C GLU A 156 -1.68 -5.47 5.18
N TYR A 157 -0.39 -5.62 5.54
CA TYR A 157 0.71 -5.31 4.62
C TYR A 157 1.93 -6.20 4.81
N ALA A 158 2.75 -6.28 3.77
CA ALA A 158 4.11 -6.81 3.82
C ALA A 158 5.03 -6.01 2.90
N ILE A 159 6.33 -6.16 3.10
CA ILE A 159 7.34 -5.48 2.31
C ILE A 159 7.81 -6.38 1.16
N VAL A 160 7.98 -5.79 -0.01
CA VAL A 160 8.73 -6.33 -1.13
C VAL A 160 10.06 -5.58 -1.19
N TYR A 161 11.12 -6.26 -0.85
CA TYR A 161 12.46 -5.68 -0.82
C TYR A 161 13.11 -5.76 -2.20
N GLU A 162 13.80 -4.68 -2.60
CA GLU A 162 14.56 -4.64 -3.83
C GLU A 162 16.07 -4.69 -3.55
N ASP A 163 16.64 -5.88 -3.47
CA ASP A 163 18.07 -6.06 -3.16
C ASP A 163 19.00 -5.49 -4.24
N ARG A 164 18.48 -5.21 -5.46
CA ARG A 164 19.24 -4.58 -6.56
C ARG A 164 19.85 -3.23 -6.15
N PHE A 165 19.20 -2.50 -5.25
CA PHE A 165 19.62 -1.16 -4.84
C PHE A 165 20.75 -1.15 -3.79
N LEU A 166 21.11 -2.29 -3.20
CA LEU A 166 22.22 -2.41 -2.26
C LEU A 166 23.56 -1.94 -2.84
N SER A 167 23.82 -2.21 -4.11
CA SER A 167 25.03 -1.74 -4.79
C SER A 167 25.11 -0.23 -4.87
N ASN A 168 23.97 0.46 -5.06
CA ASN A 168 23.93 1.94 -5.09
C ASN A 168 24.25 2.53 -3.71
N VAL A 169 23.80 1.90 -2.64
CA VAL A 169 24.10 2.32 -1.25
C VAL A 169 25.58 2.24 -0.97
N VAL A 170 26.24 1.15 -1.39
CA VAL A 170 27.70 0.98 -1.23
C VAL A 170 28.46 1.98 -2.09
N ASN A 171 28.08 2.14 -3.36
CA ASN A 171 28.71 3.08 -4.28
C ASN A 171 28.59 4.54 -3.82
N ALA A 172 27.50 4.90 -3.13
CA ALA A 172 27.29 6.19 -2.52
C ALA A 172 28.07 6.36 -1.18
N GLY A 173 28.83 5.34 -0.76
CA GLY A 173 29.60 5.38 0.49
C GLY A 173 28.74 5.36 1.77
N LYS A 174 27.45 4.99 1.67
CA LYS A 174 26.52 4.96 2.81
C LYS A 174 26.61 3.67 3.64
N ALA A 175 27.18 2.61 3.07
CA ALA A 175 27.49 1.35 3.77
C ALA A 175 28.80 0.75 3.25
N PRO A 176 29.58 0.04 4.10
CA PRO A 176 30.87 -0.53 3.68
C PRO A 176 30.72 -1.74 2.74
N THR A 177 29.63 -2.47 2.82
CA THR A 177 29.34 -3.65 1.98
C THR A 177 27.84 -3.83 1.76
N ILE A 178 27.46 -4.56 0.70
CA ILE A 178 26.06 -4.92 0.41
C ILE A 178 25.43 -5.71 1.58
N ILE A 179 26.19 -6.58 2.24
CA ILE A 179 25.70 -7.34 3.40
C ILE A 179 25.44 -6.45 4.59
N SER A 180 26.30 -5.46 4.86
CA SER A 180 26.06 -4.54 5.98
C SER A 180 24.86 -3.63 5.70
N ALA A 181 24.65 -3.21 4.47
CA ALA A 181 23.45 -2.48 4.04
C ALA A 181 22.19 -3.31 4.27
N ALA A 182 22.14 -4.54 3.74
CA ALA A 182 21.03 -5.46 3.93
C ALA A 182 20.73 -5.73 5.42
N LYS A 183 21.75 -5.93 6.25
CA LYS A 183 21.55 -6.09 7.72
C LYS A 183 20.91 -4.86 8.37
N THR A 184 21.29 -3.67 7.94
CA THR A 184 20.69 -2.42 8.43
C THR A 184 19.21 -2.37 8.06
N ASP A 185 18.88 -2.65 6.80
CA ASP A 185 17.51 -2.66 6.33
C ASP A 185 16.65 -3.70 7.04
N PHE A 186 17.13 -4.94 7.17
CA PHE A 186 16.38 -5.99 7.86
C PHE A 186 16.22 -5.76 9.35
N ALA A 187 17.23 -5.15 10.02
CA ALA A 187 17.08 -4.72 11.39
C ALA A 187 16.01 -3.64 11.57
N TYR A 188 15.91 -2.72 10.59
CA TYR A 188 14.83 -1.72 10.55
C TYR A 188 13.46 -2.39 10.39
N LEU A 189 13.32 -3.29 9.40
CA LEU A 189 12.07 -4.02 9.17
C LEU A 189 11.63 -4.78 10.42
N GLN A 190 12.56 -5.50 11.08
CA GLN A 190 12.25 -6.23 12.31
C GLN A 190 11.78 -5.31 13.43
N LYS A 191 12.43 -4.15 13.59
CA LYS A 191 12.13 -3.23 14.68
C LYS A 191 10.82 -2.48 14.51
N TYR A 192 10.50 -2.05 13.27
CA TYR A 192 9.43 -1.10 13.06
C TYR A 192 8.21 -1.69 12.33
N TYR A 193 8.39 -2.71 11.46
CA TYR A 193 7.31 -3.24 10.63
C TYR A 193 6.86 -4.64 11.05
N PHE A 194 7.76 -5.62 11.18
CA PHE A 194 7.40 -7.01 11.45
C PHE A 194 6.61 -7.22 12.75
N SER A 195 6.75 -6.32 13.72
CA SER A 195 6.04 -6.36 15.00
C SER A 195 4.65 -5.77 14.96
N GLN A 196 4.27 -5.05 13.89
CA GLN A 196 2.97 -4.42 13.78
C GLN A 196 1.85 -5.48 13.73
N PRO A 197 0.67 -5.21 14.34
CA PRO A 197 -0.43 -6.17 14.39
C PRO A 197 -0.94 -6.57 13.00
N ASN A 198 -0.99 -5.61 12.06
CA ASN A 198 -1.47 -5.76 10.70
C ASN A 198 -0.37 -6.15 9.68
N TYR A 199 0.86 -6.47 10.16
CA TYR A 199 1.88 -7.03 9.27
C TYR A 199 1.51 -8.46 8.89
N ILE A 200 1.52 -8.78 7.59
CA ILE A 200 1.14 -10.11 7.09
C ILE A 200 2.10 -11.18 7.66
N LYS A 201 1.52 -12.23 8.25
CA LYS A 201 2.26 -13.39 8.75
C LYS A 201 1.78 -14.66 8.05
N ILE A 202 2.73 -15.48 7.66
CA ILE A 202 2.49 -16.83 7.13
C ILE A 202 3.21 -17.80 8.05
N ASN A 203 2.47 -18.77 8.60
CA ASN A 203 2.98 -19.72 9.60
C ASN A 203 3.64 -19.00 10.81
N ASP A 204 2.99 -17.96 11.32
CA ASP A 204 3.42 -17.10 12.44
C ASP A 204 4.74 -16.34 12.23
N LYS A 205 5.24 -16.31 11.01
CA LYS A 205 6.45 -15.56 10.61
C LYS A 205 6.07 -14.37 9.72
N PRO A 206 6.74 -13.22 9.88
CA PRO A 206 6.50 -12.08 8.99
C PRO A 206 6.80 -12.46 7.54
N LEU A 207 5.92 -12.06 6.64
CA LEU A 207 6.12 -12.24 5.20
C LEU A 207 7.12 -11.21 4.69
N LEU A 208 8.13 -11.64 3.95
CA LEU A 208 9.04 -10.77 3.23
C LEU A 208 9.18 -11.29 1.80
N LEU A 209 8.91 -10.44 0.83
CA LEU A 209 9.19 -10.72 -0.57
C LEU A 209 10.48 -10.03 -0.99
N ASN A 210 11.17 -10.56 -1.99
CA ASN A 210 12.28 -9.89 -2.65
C ASN A 210 12.04 -9.85 -4.15
N PHE A 211 12.09 -8.66 -4.75
CA PHE A 211 12.03 -8.53 -6.20
C PHE A 211 13.40 -8.86 -6.81
N GLY A 212 13.68 -10.13 -6.88
CA GLY A 212 14.97 -10.75 -7.21
C GLY A 212 15.05 -12.16 -6.59
N PRO A 213 16.26 -12.64 -6.26
CA PRO A 213 17.55 -11.95 -5.99
C PRO A 213 18.27 -11.36 -7.21
N ILE A 214 18.81 -10.15 -7.07
CA ILE A 214 19.61 -9.48 -8.11
C ILE A 214 21.05 -9.24 -7.64
N THR A 215 21.24 -8.80 -6.42
CA THR A 215 22.57 -8.48 -5.84
C THR A 215 23.05 -9.56 -4.87
N LEU A 216 22.14 -10.14 -4.07
CA LEU A 216 22.44 -11.21 -3.12
C LEU A 216 22.14 -12.58 -3.78
N GLN A 217 23.06 -13.06 -4.62
CA GLN A 217 22.86 -14.22 -5.49
C GLN A 217 23.34 -15.55 -4.91
N THR A 218 23.62 -15.63 -3.61
CA THR A 218 24.04 -16.91 -2.99
C THR A 218 23.37 -17.14 -1.64
N PRO A 219 23.09 -18.42 -1.30
CA PRO A 219 22.51 -18.77 0.00
C PRO A 219 23.32 -18.26 1.20
N ALA A 220 24.65 -18.20 1.08
CA ALA A 220 25.54 -17.69 2.13
C ALA A 220 25.35 -16.19 2.38
N GLN A 221 25.13 -15.40 1.32
CA GLN A 221 24.84 -13.97 1.44
C GLN A 221 23.53 -13.73 2.19
N TRP A 222 22.45 -14.44 1.82
CA TRP A 222 21.15 -14.34 2.50
C TRP A 222 21.23 -14.82 3.95
N THR A 223 21.93 -15.93 4.23
CA THR A 223 22.15 -16.39 5.61
C THR A 223 22.86 -15.33 6.44
N ASN A 224 23.89 -14.66 5.87
CA ASN A 224 24.58 -13.58 6.55
C ASN A 224 23.70 -12.33 6.71
N ALA A 225 22.96 -11.93 5.68
CA ALA A 225 22.06 -10.78 5.73
C ALA A 225 20.97 -10.94 6.82
N PHE A 226 20.42 -12.13 6.97
CA PHE A 226 19.40 -12.45 7.99
C PHE A 226 19.96 -12.81 9.38
N SER A 227 21.29 -12.82 9.56
CA SER A 227 21.91 -13.33 10.81
C SER A 227 21.54 -12.55 12.07
N ASN A 228 21.13 -11.28 11.94
CA ASN A 228 20.75 -10.41 13.07
C ASN A 228 19.24 -10.46 13.36
N LEU A 229 18.45 -11.18 12.57
CA LEU A 229 17.02 -11.31 12.82
C LEU A 229 16.76 -12.34 13.93
N THR A 230 15.93 -11.96 14.89
CA THR A 230 15.46 -12.88 15.97
C THR A 230 14.43 -13.85 15.45
N VAL A 231 13.59 -13.40 14.51
CA VAL A 231 12.60 -14.23 13.80
C VAL A 231 12.89 -14.13 12.31
N LYS A 232 13.25 -15.24 11.69
CA LYS A 232 13.43 -15.28 10.25
C LYS A 232 12.07 -15.16 9.56
N PRO A 233 11.95 -14.35 8.49
CA PRO A 233 10.68 -14.21 7.77
C PRO A 233 10.31 -15.49 7.00
N THR A 234 9.05 -15.62 6.65
CA THR A 234 8.63 -16.40 5.49
C THR A 234 9.07 -15.61 4.26
N PHE A 235 10.17 -16.03 3.67
CA PHE A 235 10.86 -15.29 2.62
C PHE A 235 10.52 -15.87 1.25
N LEU A 236 9.99 -15.03 0.35
CA LEU A 236 9.66 -15.41 -1.02
C LEU A 236 10.53 -14.63 -2.01
N THR A 237 11.10 -15.32 -2.97
CA THR A 237 11.81 -14.73 -4.11
C THR A 237 10.89 -14.65 -5.32
N LEU A 238 11.29 -13.93 -6.36
CA LEU A 238 10.68 -14.10 -7.67
C LEU A 238 10.77 -15.58 -8.11
N TRP A 239 9.84 -15.98 -8.96
CA TRP A 239 9.74 -17.33 -9.50
C TRP A 239 11.04 -17.77 -10.17
N PHE A 240 11.43 -19.02 -9.92
CA PHE A 240 12.65 -19.67 -10.39
C PHE A 240 13.97 -19.15 -9.75
N GLU A 241 13.88 -18.22 -8.75
CA GLU A 241 15.06 -17.61 -8.13
C GLU A 241 15.32 -18.10 -6.70
N SER A 242 14.48 -18.99 -6.17
CA SER A 242 14.65 -19.48 -4.77
C SER A 242 15.97 -20.21 -4.54
N GLY A 243 16.58 -20.75 -5.60
CA GLY A 243 17.90 -21.37 -5.55
C GLY A 243 19.01 -20.43 -5.05
N ASP A 244 18.96 -19.17 -5.40
CA ASP A 244 19.93 -18.16 -4.99
C ASP A 244 19.84 -17.82 -3.51
N ALA A 245 18.67 -17.95 -2.92
CA ALA A 245 18.47 -17.81 -1.48
C ALA A 245 18.63 -19.15 -0.73
N GLY A 246 18.50 -20.28 -1.41
CA GLY A 246 18.63 -21.62 -0.88
C GLY A 246 17.69 -21.87 0.29
N ALA A 247 18.18 -22.45 1.39
CA ALA A 247 17.39 -22.73 2.59
C ALA A 247 16.81 -21.48 3.31
N ASN A 248 17.17 -20.27 2.87
CA ASN A 248 16.57 -19.04 3.42
C ASN A 248 15.23 -18.74 2.74
N ALA A 249 15.00 -19.18 1.49
CA ALA A 249 13.71 -19.05 0.82
C ALA A 249 12.70 -20.05 1.39
N SER A 250 11.49 -19.58 1.64
CA SER A 250 10.32 -20.42 1.96
C SER A 250 9.51 -20.76 0.71
N GLY A 251 9.79 -20.11 -0.41
CA GLY A 251 9.11 -20.31 -1.67
C GLY A 251 9.26 -19.14 -2.64
N GLU A 252 8.31 -19.02 -3.54
CA GLU A 252 8.38 -18.09 -4.66
C GLU A 252 7.03 -17.42 -4.93
N TYR A 253 7.08 -16.29 -5.63
CA TYR A 253 5.90 -15.63 -6.17
C TYR A 253 6.08 -15.35 -7.67
N SER A 254 4.99 -15.45 -8.43
CA SER A 254 5.01 -15.17 -9.87
C SER A 254 4.94 -13.67 -10.17
N TRP A 255 5.32 -13.28 -11.39
CA TRP A 255 5.25 -11.90 -11.88
C TRP A 255 4.64 -11.86 -13.28
N VAL A 256 4.48 -10.67 -13.87
CA VAL A 256 4.12 -10.48 -15.26
C VAL A 256 5.31 -10.79 -16.16
N TYR A 257 5.10 -11.57 -17.22
CA TYR A 257 6.17 -11.88 -18.19
C TYR A 257 5.59 -12.31 -19.54
N GLN A 258 6.01 -11.69 -20.61
CA GLN A 258 5.78 -11.96 -22.03
C GLN A 258 4.36 -12.38 -22.43
N ASN A 259 3.79 -13.39 -21.80
CA ASN A 259 2.44 -13.90 -22.04
C ASN A 259 1.93 -14.74 -20.86
N ASN A 260 0.63 -14.99 -20.82
CA ASN A 260 -0.04 -15.66 -19.70
C ASN A 260 0.33 -17.15 -19.53
N SER A 261 0.95 -17.78 -20.52
CA SER A 261 1.35 -19.20 -20.42
C SER A 261 2.45 -19.42 -19.36
N HIS A 262 3.25 -18.39 -19.06
CA HIS A 262 4.26 -18.46 -18.00
C HIS A 262 3.62 -18.66 -16.63
N ILE A 263 2.52 -17.97 -16.34
CA ILE A 263 1.75 -18.17 -15.09
C ILE A 263 1.20 -19.60 -15.03
N SER A 264 0.58 -20.07 -16.11
CA SER A 264 0.03 -21.44 -16.16
C SER A 264 1.10 -22.48 -15.91
N ASN A 265 2.29 -22.30 -16.48
CA ASN A 265 3.43 -23.20 -16.28
C ASN A 265 3.93 -23.15 -14.82
N PHE A 266 4.03 -21.97 -14.23
CA PHE A 266 4.41 -21.83 -12.83
C PHE A 266 3.42 -22.54 -11.91
N TYR A 267 2.10 -22.34 -12.12
CA TYR A 267 1.07 -22.99 -11.30
C TYR A 267 1.07 -24.50 -11.42
N ALA A 268 1.28 -25.03 -12.64
CA ALA A 268 1.27 -26.47 -12.88
C ALA A 268 2.53 -27.19 -12.39
N ASN A 269 3.72 -26.57 -12.56
CA ASN A 269 4.99 -27.28 -12.46
C ASN A 269 5.83 -26.87 -11.24
N ASN A 270 5.71 -25.63 -10.77
CA ASN A 270 6.55 -25.09 -9.68
C ASN A 270 5.78 -24.95 -8.37
N LEU A 271 4.62 -24.32 -8.41
CA LEU A 271 3.81 -24.03 -7.22
C LEU A 271 3.56 -25.25 -6.32
N PRO A 272 3.24 -26.45 -6.85
CA PRO A 272 3.01 -27.63 -6.01
C PRO A 272 4.23 -28.11 -5.23
N ASN A 273 5.43 -27.69 -5.60
CA ASN A 273 6.70 -28.08 -4.97
C ASN A 273 7.21 -27.06 -3.95
N LEU A 274 6.55 -25.90 -3.83
CA LEU A 274 6.95 -24.83 -2.93
C LEU A 274 6.28 -25.00 -1.56
N GLN A 275 6.99 -24.68 -0.48
CA GLN A 275 6.41 -24.62 0.85
C GLN A 275 5.36 -23.51 0.94
N VAL A 276 5.66 -22.35 0.34
CA VAL A 276 4.76 -21.23 0.19
C VAL A 276 4.87 -20.72 -1.24
N GLY A 277 3.76 -20.67 -1.95
CA GLY A 277 3.69 -20.09 -3.28
C GLY A 277 2.62 -19.02 -3.36
N MET A 278 2.92 -17.92 -4.07
CA MET A 278 1.97 -16.84 -4.33
C MET A 278 1.82 -16.68 -5.84
N GLY A 279 0.59 -16.76 -6.33
CA GLY A 279 0.29 -16.51 -7.73
C GLY A 279 0.08 -15.02 -8.03
N SER A 280 -0.18 -14.71 -9.30
CA SER A 280 -0.36 -13.33 -9.77
C SER A 280 -1.55 -13.21 -10.72
N ALA A 281 -2.17 -12.04 -10.73
CA ALA A 281 -3.06 -11.58 -11.79
C ALA A 281 -2.74 -10.14 -12.14
N TYR A 282 -2.92 -9.78 -13.41
CA TYR A 282 -2.62 -8.45 -13.93
C TYR A 282 -3.55 -8.09 -15.09
N PRO A 283 -3.80 -6.78 -15.33
CA PRO A 283 -4.69 -6.33 -16.41
C PRO A 283 -4.01 -6.33 -17.79
N GLY A 284 -2.69 -6.21 -17.84
CA GLY A 284 -1.87 -6.10 -19.03
C GLY A 284 -0.46 -5.65 -18.69
N PHE A 285 0.34 -5.35 -19.71
CA PHE A 285 1.68 -4.77 -19.59
C PHE A 285 2.01 -3.96 -20.83
N ASN A 286 2.36 -2.70 -20.65
CA ASN A 286 2.75 -1.80 -21.74
C ASN A 286 3.69 -0.73 -21.21
N ASP A 287 5.00 -0.99 -21.23
CA ASP A 287 6.00 -0.09 -20.66
C ASP A 287 6.15 1.22 -21.44
N TYR A 288 6.54 2.26 -20.74
CA TYR A 288 6.78 3.60 -21.27
C TYR A 288 8.27 3.98 -21.30
N TYR A 289 9.18 3.04 -21.01
CA TYR A 289 10.60 3.33 -20.77
C TYR A 289 11.28 4.00 -21.97
N ALA A 290 11.12 3.46 -23.18
CA ALA A 290 11.72 4.05 -24.37
C ALA A 290 11.16 5.45 -24.68
N GLN A 291 9.83 5.62 -24.61
CA GLN A 291 9.17 6.91 -24.85
C GLN A 291 9.47 7.93 -23.76
N GLY A 292 9.57 7.48 -22.54
CA GLY A 292 9.89 8.30 -21.36
C GLY A 292 11.37 8.65 -21.24
N GLY A 293 12.24 7.99 -22.01
CA GLY A 293 13.70 8.12 -21.88
C GLY A 293 14.22 7.51 -20.58
N GLY A 294 13.49 6.56 -19.99
CA GLY A 294 13.87 5.84 -18.78
C GLY A 294 14.77 4.62 -19.01
N GLY A 295 14.98 4.26 -20.28
CA GLY A 295 15.76 3.11 -20.72
C GLY A 295 15.24 2.56 -22.05
N ASP A 296 15.73 1.39 -22.45
CA ASP A 296 15.19 0.65 -23.58
C ASP A 296 13.82 0.04 -23.22
N ALA A 297 12.95 -0.13 -24.22
CA ALA A 297 11.71 -0.88 -24.02
C ALA A 297 12.03 -2.32 -23.59
N ILE A 298 11.19 -2.90 -22.73
CA ILE A 298 11.34 -4.30 -22.27
C ILE A 298 11.20 -5.29 -23.44
N GLY A 299 10.58 -4.86 -24.55
CA GLY A 299 10.58 -5.58 -25.82
C GLY A 299 9.42 -6.55 -26.00
N TRP A 300 8.43 -6.53 -25.10
CA TRP A 300 7.16 -7.24 -25.24
C TRP A 300 6.02 -6.44 -24.57
N THR A 301 4.81 -6.76 -24.97
CA THR A 301 3.59 -6.12 -24.46
C THR A 301 2.51 -7.19 -24.25
N ILE A 302 1.72 -7.05 -23.22
CA ILE A 302 0.49 -7.82 -23.01
C ILE A 302 -0.68 -6.84 -23.09
N ASP A 303 -1.49 -6.93 -24.14
CA ASP A 303 -2.64 -6.06 -24.32
C ASP A 303 -3.65 -6.25 -23.19
N HIS A 304 -4.22 -5.16 -22.71
CA HIS A 304 -5.28 -5.17 -21.69
C HIS A 304 -6.59 -5.80 -22.22
N ASN A 305 -6.81 -5.81 -23.54
CA ASN A 305 -8.00 -6.37 -24.21
C ASN A 305 -9.31 -5.93 -23.55
N ASN A 306 -9.42 -4.64 -23.21
CA ASN A 306 -10.57 -4.09 -22.47
C ASN A 306 -10.89 -4.85 -21.16
N GLY A 307 -9.85 -5.37 -20.50
CA GLY A 307 -9.96 -6.10 -19.24
C GLY A 307 -10.11 -7.62 -19.39
N ALA A 308 -10.13 -8.18 -20.61
CA ALA A 308 -10.20 -9.63 -20.82
C ALA A 308 -8.92 -10.33 -20.34
N THR A 309 -7.76 -9.68 -20.43
CA THR A 309 -6.50 -10.19 -19.89
C THR A 309 -6.57 -10.37 -18.38
N LEU A 310 -7.21 -9.43 -17.66
CA LEU A 310 -7.44 -9.58 -16.23
C LEU A 310 -8.40 -10.73 -15.92
N ASP A 311 -9.50 -10.87 -16.67
CA ASP A 311 -10.44 -11.98 -16.50
C ASP A 311 -9.74 -13.34 -16.69
N GLU A 312 -8.85 -13.44 -17.68
CA GLU A 312 -8.05 -14.65 -17.93
C GLU A 312 -7.10 -14.95 -16.75
N THR A 313 -6.31 -13.98 -16.28
CA THR A 313 -5.34 -14.19 -15.21
C THR A 313 -6.02 -14.47 -13.86
N LEU A 314 -7.16 -13.84 -13.56
CA LEU A 314 -7.99 -14.17 -12.40
C LEU A 314 -8.59 -15.57 -12.50
N SER A 315 -9.04 -15.98 -13.70
CA SER A 315 -9.55 -17.33 -13.93
C SER A 315 -8.47 -18.40 -13.75
N MET A 316 -7.24 -18.14 -14.18
CA MET A 316 -6.08 -19.02 -13.94
C MET A 316 -5.83 -19.18 -12.43
N ALA A 317 -5.86 -18.09 -11.67
CA ALA A 317 -5.71 -18.11 -10.22
C ALA A 317 -6.82 -18.89 -9.52
N GLN A 318 -8.07 -18.73 -9.98
CA GLN A 318 -9.23 -19.47 -9.47
C GLN A 318 -9.10 -20.97 -9.73
N ASN A 319 -8.72 -21.37 -10.96
CA ASN A 319 -8.55 -22.76 -11.35
C ASN A 319 -7.41 -23.46 -10.63
N ALA A 320 -6.35 -22.72 -10.31
CA ALA A 320 -5.22 -23.21 -9.51
C ALA A 320 -5.53 -23.28 -8.00
N ASN A 321 -6.70 -22.81 -7.56
CA ASN A 321 -7.14 -22.79 -6.16
C ASN A 321 -6.07 -22.18 -5.24
N LEU A 322 -5.56 -21.04 -5.61
CA LEU A 322 -4.46 -20.36 -4.91
C LEU A 322 -4.85 -19.98 -3.49
N LYS A 323 -3.93 -20.20 -2.55
CA LYS A 323 -4.07 -19.69 -1.18
C LYS A 323 -3.73 -18.20 -1.09
N TYR A 324 -2.72 -17.77 -1.85
CA TYR A 324 -2.25 -16.39 -1.92
C TYR A 324 -2.18 -15.93 -3.37
N LEU A 325 -2.73 -14.76 -3.64
CA LEU A 325 -2.72 -14.11 -4.96
C LEU A 325 -2.23 -12.67 -4.79
N GLN A 326 -1.24 -12.26 -5.56
CA GLN A 326 -0.94 -10.84 -5.72
C GLN A 326 -1.55 -10.28 -7.00
N LEU A 327 -1.95 -9.02 -6.94
CA LEU A 327 -2.39 -8.22 -8.09
C LEU A 327 -1.26 -7.28 -8.48
N ILE A 328 -0.79 -7.36 -9.70
CA ILE A 328 0.33 -6.60 -10.25
C ILE A 328 -0.23 -5.53 -11.16
N THR A 329 -0.11 -4.27 -10.82
CA THR A 329 0.23 -3.55 -9.58
C THR A 329 -0.90 -2.56 -9.27
N TRP A 330 -0.92 -1.91 -8.09
CA TRP A 330 -1.87 -0.82 -7.93
C TRP A 330 -1.59 0.30 -8.94
N ASN A 331 -0.34 0.76 -9.00
CA ASN A 331 -0.01 2.03 -9.63
C ASN A 331 1.32 2.06 -10.39
N ASP A 332 1.82 0.95 -10.93
CA ASP A 332 2.95 1.04 -11.86
C ASP A 332 2.49 1.55 -13.23
N PHE A 333 2.40 2.88 -13.33
CA PHE A 333 2.05 3.58 -14.56
C PHE A 333 3.16 3.51 -15.61
N GLY A 334 4.41 3.32 -15.18
CA GLY A 334 5.57 3.18 -16.06
C GLY A 334 5.55 1.88 -16.86
N GLU A 335 5.01 0.80 -16.27
CA GLU A 335 4.85 -0.51 -16.89
C GLU A 335 3.43 -0.79 -17.38
N GLY A 336 2.47 0.06 -17.03
CA GLY A 336 1.09 -0.08 -17.46
C GLY A 336 0.36 -1.28 -16.86
N THR A 337 0.80 -1.76 -15.70
CA THR A 337 0.16 -2.88 -14.98
C THR A 337 -0.90 -2.43 -13.98
N MET A 338 -1.30 -1.15 -13.97
CA MET A 338 -2.09 -0.52 -12.92
C MET A 338 -3.52 -1.03 -12.80
N PHE A 339 -3.96 -1.24 -11.54
CA PHE A 339 -5.35 -1.43 -11.12
C PHE A 339 -6.02 -0.14 -10.66
N GLU A 340 -5.23 0.87 -10.29
CA GLU A 340 -5.72 2.18 -9.94
C GLU A 340 -6.63 2.73 -11.05
N PRO A 341 -7.81 3.30 -10.70
CA PRO A 341 -8.70 3.84 -11.71
C PRO A 341 -8.03 4.88 -12.60
N THR A 342 -8.21 4.74 -13.92
CA THR A 342 -7.67 5.63 -14.94
C THR A 342 -8.78 6.27 -15.76
N LEU A 343 -8.46 7.28 -16.54
CA LEU A 343 -9.42 7.87 -17.48
C LEU A 343 -9.84 6.88 -18.57
N GLU A 344 -8.96 5.95 -18.93
CA GLU A 344 -9.17 4.94 -19.98
C GLU A 344 -10.07 3.80 -19.51
N PHE A 345 -9.89 3.31 -18.28
CA PHE A 345 -10.55 2.11 -17.76
C PHE A 345 -11.52 2.39 -16.62
N GLN A 346 -11.58 3.60 -16.11
CA GLN A 346 -12.40 3.99 -14.96
C GLN A 346 -12.21 3.00 -13.80
N TYR A 347 -13.25 2.46 -13.22
CA TYR A 347 -13.19 1.50 -12.11
C TYR A 347 -13.21 0.03 -12.55
N SER A 348 -13.17 -0.26 -13.86
CA SER A 348 -13.47 -1.59 -14.40
C SER A 348 -12.58 -2.70 -13.82
N TYR A 349 -11.29 -2.43 -13.58
CA TYR A 349 -10.37 -3.45 -13.05
C TYR A 349 -10.66 -3.78 -11.59
N ILE A 350 -10.89 -2.79 -10.74
CA ILE A 350 -11.26 -3.03 -9.34
C ILE A 350 -12.66 -3.61 -9.20
N GLU A 351 -13.58 -3.36 -10.15
CA GLU A 351 -14.88 -4.03 -10.21
C GLU A 351 -14.74 -5.53 -10.53
N LYS A 352 -13.82 -5.91 -11.43
CA LYS A 352 -13.48 -7.30 -11.71
C LYS A 352 -12.85 -7.98 -10.49
N VAL A 353 -11.93 -7.31 -9.79
CA VAL A 353 -11.35 -7.80 -8.52
C VAL A 353 -12.44 -8.01 -7.48
N LYS A 354 -13.35 -7.05 -7.31
CA LYS A 354 -14.50 -7.14 -6.40
C LYS A 354 -15.38 -8.36 -6.72
N THR A 355 -15.64 -8.61 -8.00
CA THR A 355 -16.39 -9.78 -8.46
C THR A 355 -15.65 -11.08 -8.15
N PHE A 356 -14.35 -11.15 -8.45
CA PHE A 356 -13.49 -12.29 -8.13
C PHE A 356 -13.42 -12.57 -6.63
N ALA A 357 -13.27 -11.53 -5.81
CA ALA A 357 -13.29 -11.65 -4.36
C ALA A 357 -14.66 -12.13 -3.83
N GLY A 358 -15.73 -11.97 -4.60
CA GLY A 358 -17.08 -12.33 -4.18
C GLY A 358 -17.57 -11.44 -3.04
N VAL A 359 -17.32 -10.14 -3.15
CA VAL A 359 -17.71 -9.16 -2.13
C VAL A 359 -19.23 -9.08 -2.04
N GLN A 360 -19.74 -9.16 -0.80
CA GLN A 360 -21.16 -9.19 -0.51
C GLN A 360 -21.70 -7.82 -0.07
N ASN A 361 -22.89 -7.46 -0.53
CA ASN A 361 -23.72 -6.35 -0.01
C ASN A 361 -23.04 -4.97 0.07
N SER A 362 -22.08 -4.64 -0.79
CA SER A 362 -21.36 -3.37 -0.71
C SER A 362 -21.82 -2.30 -1.71
N GLY A 363 -22.75 -2.61 -2.62
CA GLY A 363 -23.10 -1.69 -3.72
C GLY A 363 -21.89 -1.29 -4.57
N ASN A 364 -22.01 -0.28 -5.41
CA ASN A 364 -20.87 0.35 -6.09
C ASN A 364 -20.51 1.66 -5.37
N GLN A 365 -19.49 1.60 -4.50
CA GLN A 365 -19.06 2.76 -3.71
C GLN A 365 -17.83 3.48 -4.31
N PHE A 366 -17.20 2.95 -5.35
CA PHE A 366 -15.99 3.52 -5.92
C PHE A 366 -16.15 5.01 -6.34
N PRO A 367 -17.22 5.42 -7.03
CA PRO A 367 -17.42 6.84 -7.34
C PRO A 367 -17.58 7.71 -6.10
N GLN A 368 -18.17 7.18 -5.02
CA GLN A 368 -18.37 7.93 -3.77
C GLN A 368 -17.07 8.09 -2.99
N ILE A 369 -16.19 7.09 -3.03
CA ILE A 369 -14.84 7.18 -2.47
C ILE A 369 -14.03 8.24 -3.22
N SER A 370 -14.08 8.25 -4.56
CA SER A 370 -13.44 9.32 -5.35
C SER A 370 -14.08 10.70 -5.12
N LYS A 371 -15.37 10.77 -4.81
CA LYS A 371 -16.03 12.01 -4.39
C LYS A 371 -15.45 12.52 -3.06
N LEU A 372 -15.21 11.65 -2.08
CA LEU A 372 -14.54 12.01 -0.82
C LEU A 372 -13.17 12.65 -1.12
N TYR A 373 -12.35 12.02 -1.96
CA TYR A 373 -11.05 12.57 -2.39
C TYR A 373 -11.21 13.97 -3.01
N ASN A 374 -12.11 14.13 -3.97
CA ASN A 374 -12.32 15.41 -4.66
C ASN A 374 -12.76 16.52 -3.68
N LEU A 375 -13.62 16.20 -2.70
CA LEU A 375 -14.03 17.13 -1.68
C LEU A 375 -12.89 17.49 -0.71
N ARG A 376 -12.00 16.53 -0.37
CA ARG A 376 -10.76 16.79 0.39
C ARG A 376 -9.92 17.86 -0.28
N ILE A 377 -9.68 17.70 -1.59
CA ILE A 377 -8.90 18.66 -2.40
C ILE A 377 -9.63 20.01 -2.51
N LYS A 378 -10.92 20.00 -2.85
CA LYS A 378 -11.73 21.23 -3.03
C LYS A 378 -11.76 22.08 -1.77
N TYR A 379 -11.86 21.47 -0.60
CA TYR A 379 -11.99 22.15 0.68
C TYR A 379 -10.72 22.09 1.54
N LYS A 380 -9.54 21.92 0.91
CA LYS A 380 -8.24 21.95 1.60
C LYS A 380 -8.11 23.26 2.38
N GLY A 381 -7.81 23.17 3.69
CA GLY A 381 -7.73 24.32 4.59
C GLY A 381 -9.04 24.74 5.26
N ASN A 382 -10.20 24.17 4.89
CA ASN A 382 -11.45 24.40 5.62
C ASN A 382 -11.66 23.35 6.72
N GLY A 383 -11.20 23.64 7.93
CA GLY A 383 -11.22 22.68 9.05
C GLY A 383 -12.60 22.12 9.39
N SER A 384 -13.67 22.93 9.30
CA SER A 384 -15.03 22.45 9.56
C SER A 384 -15.50 21.42 8.53
N VAL A 385 -15.18 21.64 7.24
CA VAL A 385 -15.50 20.69 6.18
C VAL A 385 -14.60 19.47 6.29
N GLN A 386 -13.29 19.63 6.55
CA GLN A 386 -12.38 18.50 6.72
C GLN A 386 -12.83 17.56 7.86
N ASN A 387 -13.33 18.09 8.99
CA ASN A 387 -13.90 17.26 10.06
C ASN A 387 -15.11 16.41 9.59
N LYS A 388 -15.97 16.96 8.73
CA LYS A 388 -17.07 16.17 8.14
C LYS A 388 -16.56 15.10 7.19
N LEU A 389 -15.49 15.40 6.44
CA LEU A 389 -14.85 14.43 5.54
C LEU A 389 -14.12 13.32 6.33
N ASP A 390 -13.53 13.65 7.49
CA ASP A 390 -12.99 12.64 8.42
C ASP A 390 -14.11 11.72 8.94
N GLN A 391 -15.29 12.25 9.24
CA GLN A 391 -16.43 11.44 9.63
C GLN A 391 -16.92 10.55 8.47
N ALA A 392 -16.95 11.07 7.24
CA ALA A 392 -17.31 10.26 6.06
C ALA A 392 -16.30 9.13 5.83
N PHE A 393 -15.00 9.39 6.00
CA PHE A 393 -13.96 8.37 5.96
C PHE A 393 -14.21 7.28 7.01
N ASN A 394 -14.46 7.65 8.28
CA ASN A 394 -14.77 6.71 9.36
C ASN A 394 -16.01 5.86 9.06
N TYR A 395 -17.04 6.43 8.43
CA TYR A 395 -18.20 5.66 7.98
C TYR A 395 -17.86 4.66 6.86
N PHE A 396 -17.02 5.02 5.88
CA PHE A 396 -16.55 4.06 4.89
C PHE A 396 -15.74 2.93 5.53
N VAL A 397 -14.81 3.27 6.40
CA VAL A 397 -13.95 2.30 7.11
C VAL A 397 -14.79 1.28 7.90
N SER A 398 -15.84 1.73 8.56
CA SER A 398 -16.76 0.91 9.36
C SER A 398 -17.91 0.27 8.56
N MET A 399 -17.82 0.28 7.21
CA MET A 399 -18.84 -0.28 6.30
C MET A 399 -20.24 0.37 6.41
N GLN A 400 -20.31 1.62 6.86
CA GLN A 400 -21.54 2.42 6.92
C GLN A 400 -21.64 3.38 5.71
N ALA A 401 -21.45 2.84 4.51
CA ALA A 401 -21.31 3.61 3.27
C ALA A 401 -22.50 4.56 3.00
N GLU A 402 -23.72 4.18 3.36
CA GLU A 402 -24.91 5.05 3.19
C GLU A 402 -24.79 6.35 3.99
N LYS A 403 -24.28 6.27 5.23
CA LYS A 403 -24.04 7.47 6.06
C LYS A 403 -22.94 8.34 5.49
N ALA A 404 -21.85 7.70 4.99
CA ALA A 404 -20.80 8.43 4.31
C ALA A 404 -21.33 9.20 3.11
N VAL A 405 -22.10 8.56 2.24
CA VAL A 405 -22.68 9.16 1.03
C VAL A 405 -23.66 10.31 1.39
N GLN A 406 -24.50 10.11 2.41
CA GLN A 406 -25.39 11.18 2.89
C GLN A 406 -24.58 12.40 3.31
N LEU A 407 -23.53 12.21 4.12
CA LEU A 407 -22.69 13.30 4.62
C LEU A 407 -21.93 14.01 3.47
N LEU A 408 -21.42 13.26 2.48
CA LEU A 408 -20.78 13.84 1.29
C LEU A 408 -21.75 14.69 0.45
N ASN A 409 -23.02 14.31 0.39
CA ASN A 409 -24.06 15.08 -0.32
C ASN A 409 -24.45 16.38 0.40
N GLU A 410 -24.27 16.45 1.73
CA GLU A 410 -24.51 17.69 2.51
C GLU A 410 -23.37 18.72 2.36
N ILE A 411 -22.18 18.28 1.89
CA ILE A 411 -21.00 19.14 1.71
C ILE A 411 -20.99 19.80 0.31
N GLU A 412 -21.65 19.23 -0.64
CA GLU A 412 -21.73 19.71 -2.02
C GLU A 412 -22.53 21.00 -2.13
#